data_a5ca95e6eb36370c04a1838a1f70c0ed
#
_entry.id   a5ca95e6eb36370c04a1838a1f70c0ed
#
_cell.length_a   1.000
_cell.length_b   1.000
_cell.length_c   1.000
_cell.angle_alpha   90.00
_cell.angle_beta   90.00
_cell.angle_gamma   90.00
#
_symmetry.space_group_name_H-M   'P 1'
#
loop_
_entity.id
_entity.type
_entity.pdbx_description
1 polymer ?
#
loop_
_entity_poly.entity_id
_entity_poly.type
_entity_poly.pdbx_seq_one_letter_code
_entity_poly.pdbx_strand_id
1 'polypeptide(L)'
;MTIKIESIINQWDSETNDVIVRFLNLLTLAKTHRELELALNFTPFKEQYKKHLLWGWGSKHLWVKQVCPYNGSVAENRLLIVEF
;
A
#
# COMPACT_ATOMS: atom_id res chain seq x y z
N MET A 1 11.66 -10.11 4.95
CA MET A 1 10.84 -9.20 4.14
C MET A 1 11.46 -7.82 4.14
N THR A 2 11.59 -7.20 2.99
CA THR A 2 12.20 -5.88 2.83
C THR A 2 11.20 -4.91 2.22
N ILE A 3 11.06 -3.73 2.81
CA ILE A 3 10.18 -2.68 2.29
C ILE A 3 11.07 -1.60 1.70
N LYS A 4 10.91 -1.33 0.40
CA LYS A 4 11.62 -0.26 -0.30
C LYS A 4 10.66 0.84 -0.65
N ILE A 5 10.88 2.04 -0.14
CA ILE A 5 10.09 3.21 -0.49
C ILE A 5 10.74 3.82 -1.72
N GLU A 6 10.05 3.78 -2.87
CA GLU A 6 10.60 4.24 -4.14
C GLU A 6 10.24 5.68 -4.46
N SER A 7 9.09 6.14 -4.01
CA SER A 7 8.63 7.47 -4.35
C SER A 7 7.79 8.03 -3.21
N ILE A 8 8.14 9.21 -2.75
CA ILE A 8 7.28 9.96 -1.83
C ILE A 8 6.47 10.91 -2.68
N ILE A 9 5.20 10.58 -2.86
CA ILE A 9 4.29 11.42 -3.62
C ILE A 9 3.74 12.49 -2.68
N ASN A 10 3.60 13.69 -3.17
CA ASN A 10 3.06 14.80 -2.39
C ASN A 10 1.78 14.40 -1.68
N GLN A 11 1.70 14.82 -0.45
CA GLN A 11 0.56 14.57 0.40
C GLN A 11 -0.63 15.36 -0.12
N TRP A 12 -1.73 14.67 -0.36
CA TRP A 12 -2.94 15.35 -0.79
C TRP A 12 -3.76 15.87 0.38
N ASP A 13 -3.82 15.08 1.46
CA ASP A 13 -4.51 15.47 2.70
C ASP A 13 -4.06 14.58 3.87
N SER A 14 -4.55 14.89 5.07
CA SER A 14 -4.22 14.14 6.28
C SER A 14 -4.81 12.73 6.26
N GLU A 15 -5.95 12.52 5.64
CA GLU A 15 -6.57 11.20 5.54
C GLU A 15 -5.69 10.26 4.72
N THR A 16 -5.16 10.74 3.59
CA THR A 16 -4.24 9.95 2.76
C THR A 16 -3.00 9.55 3.55
N ASN A 17 -2.45 10.48 4.33
CA ASN A 17 -1.28 10.18 5.17
C ASN A 17 -1.59 9.12 6.22
N ASP A 18 -2.74 9.21 6.88
CA ASP A 18 -3.15 8.23 7.88
C ASP A 18 -3.29 6.84 7.26
N VAL A 19 -3.87 6.76 6.07
CA VAL A 19 -4.02 5.49 5.35
C VAL A 19 -2.65 4.89 5.01
N ILE A 20 -1.72 5.71 4.52
CA ILE A 20 -0.36 5.25 4.20
C ILE A 20 0.34 4.73 5.45
N VAL A 21 0.27 5.46 6.56
CA VAL A 21 0.89 5.04 7.82
C VAL A 21 0.30 3.72 8.32
N ARG A 22 -1.02 3.57 8.29
CA ARG A 22 -1.68 2.32 8.69
C ARG A 22 -1.28 1.16 7.79
N PHE A 23 -1.19 1.40 6.49
CA PHE A 23 -0.76 0.38 5.53
C PHE A 23 0.68 -0.05 5.80
N LEU A 24 1.59 0.88 6.04
CA LEU A 24 2.97 0.58 6.38
C LEU A 24 3.07 -0.23 7.67
N ASN A 25 2.29 0.13 8.69
CA ASN A 25 2.24 -0.62 9.94
C ASN A 25 1.77 -2.06 9.71
N LEU A 26 0.76 -2.24 8.87
CA LEU A 26 0.29 -3.59 8.50
C LEU A 26 1.39 -4.39 7.83
N LEU A 27 2.14 -3.79 6.91
CA LEU A 27 3.26 -4.44 6.24
C LEU A 27 4.35 -4.88 7.22
N THR A 28 4.64 -4.06 8.23
CA THR A 28 5.69 -4.41 9.21
C THR A 28 5.27 -5.54 10.15
N LEU A 29 3.98 -5.76 10.35
CA LEU A 29 3.49 -6.84 11.20
C LEU A 29 3.47 -8.18 10.48
N ALA A 30 3.31 -8.19 9.17
CA ALA A 30 3.28 -9.42 8.37
C ALA A 30 4.71 -9.92 8.14
N LYS A 31 4.95 -11.22 8.37
CA LYS A 31 6.28 -11.82 8.24
C LYS A 31 6.44 -12.59 6.94
N THR A 32 5.35 -13.04 6.33
CA THR A 32 5.37 -13.83 5.10
C THR A 32 4.42 -13.25 4.07
N HIS A 33 4.66 -13.63 2.81
CA HIS A 33 3.76 -13.28 1.70
C HIS A 33 2.32 -13.66 2.00
N ARG A 34 2.11 -14.88 2.51
CA ARG A 34 0.77 -15.37 2.80
C ARG A 34 0.09 -14.60 3.93
N GLU A 35 0.83 -14.28 4.99
CA GLU A 35 0.30 -13.47 6.09
C GLU A 35 -0.15 -12.10 5.60
N LEU A 36 0.66 -11.47 4.77
CA LEU A 36 0.35 -10.17 4.20
C LEU A 36 -0.87 -10.23 3.28
N GLU A 37 -0.95 -11.25 2.43
CA GLU A 37 -2.08 -11.44 1.53
C GLU A 37 -3.38 -11.61 2.33
N LEU A 38 -3.37 -12.44 3.36
CA LEU A 38 -4.53 -12.63 4.22
C LEU A 38 -4.91 -11.34 4.96
N ALA A 39 -3.94 -10.63 5.50
CA ALA A 39 -4.18 -9.39 6.22
C ALA A 39 -4.81 -8.33 5.32
N LEU A 40 -4.30 -8.15 4.11
CA LEU A 40 -4.84 -7.19 3.16
C LEU A 40 -6.27 -7.52 2.72
N ASN A 41 -6.62 -8.82 2.69
CA ASN A 41 -7.95 -9.24 2.28
C ASN A 41 -8.99 -9.15 3.40
N PHE A 42 -8.57 -9.26 4.67
CA PHE A 42 -9.48 -9.34 5.82
C PHE A 42 -9.42 -8.15 6.76
N THR A 43 -8.59 -7.15 6.47
CA THR A 43 -8.52 -5.96 7.31
C THR A 43 -9.82 -5.16 7.24
N PRO A 44 -10.32 -4.64 8.36
CA PRO A 44 -11.52 -3.78 8.34
C PRO A 44 -11.30 -2.47 7.59
N PHE A 45 -10.05 -2.09 7.34
CA PHE A 45 -9.71 -0.88 6.60
C PHE A 45 -9.46 -1.11 5.11
N LYS A 46 -9.76 -2.30 4.60
CA LYS A 46 -9.49 -2.65 3.21
C LYS A 46 -10.10 -1.66 2.21
N GLU A 47 -11.34 -1.27 2.40
CA GLU A 47 -12.02 -0.34 1.49
C GLU A 47 -11.36 1.04 1.52
N GLN A 48 -10.91 1.48 2.68
CA GLN A 48 -10.19 2.74 2.81
C GLN A 48 -8.82 2.67 2.14
N TYR A 49 -8.11 1.56 2.30
CA TYR A 49 -6.84 1.36 1.59
C TYR A 49 -7.03 1.42 0.08
N LYS A 50 -8.05 0.75 -0.45
CA LYS A 50 -8.32 0.73 -1.89
C LYS A 50 -8.66 2.10 -2.46
N LYS A 51 -9.24 2.98 -1.65
CA LYS A 51 -9.56 4.34 -2.06
C LYS A 51 -8.30 5.18 -2.32
N HIS A 52 -7.24 4.92 -1.56
CA HIS A 52 -6.00 5.70 -1.59
C HIS A 52 -4.82 4.98 -2.22
N LEU A 53 -4.86 3.66 -2.29
CA LEU A 53 -3.74 2.83 -2.72
C LEU A 53 -4.20 1.75 -3.69
N LEU A 54 -3.38 1.49 -4.70
CA LEU A 54 -3.53 0.35 -5.60
C LEU A 54 -2.32 -0.55 -5.42
N TRP A 55 -2.54 -1.83 -5.18
CA TRP A 55 -1.45 -2.79 -5.03
C TRP A 55 -1.66 -4.01 -5.89
N GLY A 56 -0.55 -4.65 -6.25
CA GLY A 56 -0.57 -5.86 -7.04
C GLY A 56 0.58 -6.79 -6.66
N TRP A 57 0.41 -8.06 -6.96
CA TRP A 57 1.35 -9.11 -6.58
C TRP A 57 2.19 -9.51 -7.78
N GLY A 58 3.52 -9.44 -7.62
CA GLY A 58 4.46 -10.09 -8.51
C GLY A 58 4.86 -11.45 -7.95
N SER A 59 5.84 -12.13 -8.59
CA SER A 59 6.26 -13.47 -8.17
C SER A 59 6.87 -13.49 -6.77
N LYS A 60 7.60 -12.46 -6.38
CA LYS A 60 8.30 -12.37 -5.09
C LYS A 60 8.17 -10.98 -4.45
N HIS A 61 7.22 -10.20 -4.91
CA HIS A 61 7.06 -8.84 -4.39
C HIS A 61 5.62 -8.37 -4.45
N LEU A 62 5.35 -7.37 -3.64
CA LEU A 62 4.12 -6.58 -3.69
C LEU A 62 4.51 -5.17 -4.11
N TRP A 63 3.89 -4.66 -5.16
CA TRP A 63 4.06 -3.25 -5.52
C TRP A 63 2.83 -2.45 -5.09
N VAL A 64 3.06 -1.21 -4.71
CA VAL A 64 1.99 -0.30 -4.27
C VAL A 64 2.12 1.02 -4.99
N LYS A 65 1.03 1.50 -5.55
CA LYS A 65 0.92 2.81 -6.18
C LYS A 65 -0.10 3.66 -5.43
N GLN A 66 0.08 4.96 -5.47
CA GLN A 66 -0.84 5.89 -4.86
C GLN A 66 -1.98 6.23 -5.82
N VAL A 67 -3.20 6.29 -5.29
CA VAL A 67 -4.40 6.66 -6.04
C VAL A 67 -4.93 7.99 -5.52
N CYS A 68 -5.30 8.88 -6.44
CA CYS A 68 -5.95 10.13 -6.06
C CYS A 68 -7.40 9.85 -5.64
N PRO A 69 -7.80 10.14 -4.40
CA PRO A 69 -9.15 9.81 -3.94
C PRO A 69 -10.24 10.66 -4.58
N TYR A 70 -9.87 11.76 -5.24
CA TYR A 70 -10.83 12.69 -5.83
C TYR A 70 -11.27 12.30 -7.24
N ASN A 71 -10.36 11.71 -8.03
CA ASN A 71 -10.65 11.39 -9.43
C ASN A 71 -10.25 9.97 -9.84
N GLY A 72 -9.68 9.18 -8.93
CA GLY A 72 -9.27 7.81 -9.21
C GLY A 72 -8.00 7.65 -10.04
N SER A 73 -7.28 8.74 -10.31
CA SER A 73 -6.02 8.66 -11.06
C SER A 73 -4.98 7.87 -10.28
N VAL A 74 -4.25 7.00 -10.99
CA VAL A 74 -3.18 6.21 -10.39
C VAL A 74 -1.84 6.84 -10.73
N ALA A 75 -0.97 6.98 -9.74
CA ALA A 75 0.37 7.50 -9.94
C ALA A 75 1.18 6.58 -10.87
N GLU A 76 1.98 7.17 -11.76
CA GLU A 76 2.82 6.39 -12.67
C GLU A 76 3.91 5.64 -11.93
N ASN A 77 4.53 6.29 -10.94
CA ASN A 77 5.60 5.69 -10.16
C ASN A 77 5.02 4.90 -8.98
N ARG A 78 5.73 3.83 -8.60
CA ARG A 78 5.38 3.06 -7.42
C ARG A 78 5.73 3.86 -6.17
N LEU A 79 4.85 3.81 -5.18
CA LEU A 79 5.12 4.38 -3.87
C LEU A 79 6.15 3.52 -3.12
N LEU A 80 5.93 2.21 -3.12
CA LEU A 80 6.84 1.29 -2.45
C LEU A 80 6.75 -0.12 -3.06
N ILE A 81 7.76 -0.92 -2.76
CA ILE A 81 7.80 -2.35 -3.08
C ILE A 81 8.13 -3.12 -1.80
N VAL A 82 7.43 -4.21 -1.59
CA VAL A 82 7.72 -5.17 -0.52
C VAL A 82 8.31 -6.42 -1.16
N GLU A 83 9.53 -6.77 -0.81
CA GLU A 83 10.22 -7.97 -1.30
C GLU A 83 10.23 -9.05 -0.22
N PHE A 84 9.93 -10.26 -0.61
CA PHE A 84 9.87 -11.41 0.31
C PHE A 84 11.08 -12.32 0.22
#